data_5d4c06ec81ddb59d62ac723aabc4eeae
#
_entry.id   5d4c06ec81ddb59d62ac723aabc4eeae
#
_cell.length_a   1.000
_cell.length_b   1.000
_cell.length_c   1.000
_cell.angle_alpha   90.00
_cell.angle_beta   90.00
_cell.angle_gamma   90.00
#
_symmetry.space_group_name_H-M   'P 1'
#
loop_
_entity.id
_entity.type
_entity.pdbx_description
1 polymer ?
#
loop_
_entity_poly.entity_id
_entity_poly.type
_entity_poly.pdbx_seq_one_letter_code
_entity_poly.pdbx_strand_id
1 'polypeptide(L)'
;MQLSARNKELFRNTFLFAISNFASKLLVFLMIPLYTSVLSTEDYGLVDIISTTVLLLLPIFTLTIAEGVLRYCLTGKEHANDYLTIGLKITTLGCLVVLVFAFPVVYFFKLNTFYYFIPIIFLTQSYSRLFGRFARGIDKVRNVAVAGVLET
;
A
#
# COMPACT_ATOMS: atom_id res chain seq x y z
N MET A 1 8.65 34.41 17.89
CA MET A 1 8.98 34.35 16.44
C MET A 1 9.07 32.89 15.92
N GLN A 2 9.53 31.91 16.69
CA GLN A 2 9.64 30.49 16.29
C GLN A 2 8.29 29.78 16.05
N LEU A 3 7.22 30.13 16.78
CA LEU A 3 5.88 29.54 16.61
C LEU A 3 5.26 29.86 15.24
N SER A 4 5.53 31.05 14.70
CA SER A 4 5.00 31.45 13.38
C SER A 4 5.66 30.67 12.23
N ALA A 5 6.95 30.39 12.30
CA ALA A 5 7.67 29.62 11.30
C ALA A 5 7.23 28.15 11.30
N ARG A 6 7.06 27.55 12.47
CA ARG A 6 6.58 26.17 12.65
C ARG A 6 5.15 26.01 12.14
N ASN A 7 4.28 26.98 12.42
CA ASN A 7 2.89 26.95 11.92
C ASN A 7 2.82 27.05 10.41
N LYS A 8 3.68 27.87 9.78
CA LYS A 8 3.78 28.00 8.33
C LYS A 8 4.27 26.71 7.67
N GLU A 9 5.21 26.02 8.29
CA GLU A 9 5.72 24.75 7.80
C GLU A 9 4.69 23.62 7.94
N LEU A 10 3.99 23.55 9.08
CA LEU A 10 2.87 22.64 9.28
C LEU A 10 1.75 22.87 8.27
N PHE A 11 1.36 24.12 8.05
CA PHE A 11 0.34 24.48 7.06
C PHE A 11 0.74 24.07 5.65
N ARG A 12 1.98 24.37 5.25
CA ARG A 12 2.51 23.96 3.93
C ARG A 12 2.49 22.45 3.75
N ASN A 13 2.94 21.70 4.75
CA ASN A 13 2.98 20.24 4.67
C ASN A 13 1.56 19.65 4.63
N THR A 14 0.64 20.15 5.46
CA THR A 14 -0.77 19.74 5.42
C THR A 14 -1.42 20.05 4.08
N PHE A 15 -1.15 21.22 3.51
CA PHE A 15 -1.68 21.62 2.22
C PHE A 15 -1.14 20.74 1.07
N LEU A 16 0.15 20.41 1.09
CA LEU A 16 0.77 19.50 0.13
C LEU A 16 0.14 18.09 0.21
N PHE A 17 -0.10 17.59 1.42
CA PHE A 17 -0.79 16.31 1.60
C PHE A 17 -2.24 16.37 1.12
N ALA A 18 -2.95 17.47 1.40
CA ALA A 18 -4.33 17.64 0.94
C ALA A 18 -4.41 17.65 -0.59
N ILE A 19 -3.52 18.40 -1.26
CA ILE A 19 -3.47 18.43 -2.73
C ILE A 19 -3.11 17.06 -3.30
N SER A 20 -2.10 16.38 -2.75
CA SER A 20 -1.70 15.05 -3.22
C SER A 20 -2.85 14.05 -3.11
N ASN A 21 -3.53 14.02 -1.95
CA ASN A 21 -4.69 13.15 -1.75
C ASN A 21 -5.87 13.51 -2.67
N PHE A 22 -6.10 14.81 -2.90
CA PHE A 22 -7.16 15.25 -3.81
C PHE A 22 -6.84 14.87 -5.25
N ALA A 23 -5.60 15.10 -5.71
CA ALA A 23 -5.17 14.73 -7.05
C ALA A 23 -5.31 13.21 -7.31
N SER A 24 -4.87 12.37 -6.36
CA SER A 24 -5.05 10.93 -6.43
C SER A 24 -6.52 10.52 -6.52
N LYS A 25 -7.38 11.10 -5.68
CA LYS A 25 -8.83 10.77 -5.72
C LYS A 25 -9.53 11.29 -6.97
N LEU A 26 -9.11 12.44 -7.47
CA LEU A 26 -9.60 12.98 -8.73
C LEU A 26 -9.23 12.07 -9.91
N LEU A 27 -8.00 11.55 -9.92
CA LEU A 27 -7.52 10.63 -10.94
C LEU A 27 -8.32 9.33 -10.92
N VAL A 28 -8.53 8.73 -9.75
CA VAL A 28 -9.39 7.53 -9.59
C VAL A 28 -10.81 7.82 -10.08
N PHE A 29 -11.38 8.97 -9.72
CA PHE A 29 -12.73 9.36 -10.15
C PHE A 29 -12.83 9.47 -11.67
N LEU A 30 -11.83 10.07 -12.33
CA LEU A 30 -11.79 10.18 -13.79
C LEU A 30 -11.57 8.83 -14.49
N MET A 31 -10.92 7.87 -13.81
CA MET A 31 -10.70 6.53 -14.35
C MET A 31 -11.97 5.67 -14.34
N ILE A 32 -12.93 5.92 -13.44
CA ILE A 32 -14.16 5.12 -13.34
C ILE A 32 -14.93 5.10 -14.67
N PRO A 33 -15.29 6.24 -15.31
CA PRO A 33 -15.99 6.22 -16.59
C PRO A 33 -15.17 5.59 -17.72
N LEU A 34 -13.83 5.71 -17.67
CA LEU A 34 -12.96 5.08 -18.64
C LEU A 34 -13.01 3.54 -18.49
N TYR A 35 -12.89 3.03 -17.28
CA TYR A 35 -12.98 1.58 -17.03
C TYR A 35 -14.35 1.02 -17.41
N THR A 36 -15.43 1.70 -17.06
CA THR A 36 -16.80 1.26 -17.37
C THR A 36 -17.14 1.33 -18.86
N SER A 37 -16.42 2.12 -19.64
CA SER A 37 -16.61 2.19 -21.10
C SER A 37 -15.83 1.12 -21.86
N VAL A 38 -14.76 0.58 -21.28
CA VAL A 38 -13.83 -0.35 -21.95
C VAL A 38 -13.99 -1.79 -21.43
N LEU A 39 -14.22 -1.98 -20.14
CA LEU A 39 -14.36 -3.30 -19.54
C LEU A 39 -15.82 -3.76 -19.57
N SER A 40 -16.01 -5.07 -19.78
CA SER A 40 -17.31 -5.69 -19.55
C SER A 40 -17.64 -5.69 -18.05
N THR A 41 -18.92 -5.82 -17.71
CA THR A 41 -19.37 -5.92 -16.31
C THR A 41 -18.71 -7.11 -15.59
N GLU A 42 -18.47 -8.20 -16.33
CA GLU A 42 -17.82 -9.41 -15.82
C GLU A 42 -16.35 -9.15 -15.48
N ASP A 43 -15.60 -8.51 -16.38
CA ASP A 43 -14.18 -8.18 -16.19
C ASP A 43 -13.99 -7.19 -15.02
N TYR A 44 -14.86 -6.18 -14.95
CA TYR A 44 -14.84 -5.23 -13.84
C TYR A 44 -15.08 -5.93 -12.50
N GLY A 45 -16.09 -6.82 -12.43
CA GLY A 45 -16.37 -7.61 -11.24
C GLY A 45 -15.19 -8.52 -10.84
N LEU A 46 -14.49 -9.09 -11.82
CA LEU A 46 -13.32 -9.93 -11.57
C LEU A 46 -12.15 -9.12 -10.98
N VAL A 47 -11.87 -7.95 -11.52
CA VAL A 47 -10.84 -7.04 -10.99
C VAL A 47 -11.19 -6.60 -9.55
N ASP A 48 -12.46 -6.29 -9.28
CA ASP A 48 -12.92 -5.88 -7.95
C ASP A 48 -12.76 -7.01 -6.93
N ILE A 49 -13.14 -8.24 -7.28
CA ILE A 49 -12.95 -9.42 -6.42
C ILE A 49 -11.47 -9.65 -6.12
N ILE A 50 -10.59 -9.58 -7.12
CA ILE A 50 -9.14 -9.74 -6.93
C ILE A 50 -8.61 -8.66 -5.99
N SER A 51 -8.95 -7.40 -6.23
CA SER A 51 -8.50 -6.27 -5.44
C SER A 51 -8.98 -6.36 -3.98
N THR A 52 -10.25 -6.69 -3.77
CA THR A 52 -10.84 -6.86 -2.45
C THR A 52 -10.22 -8.05 -1.72
N THR A 53 -9.96 -9.16 -2.42
CA THR A 53 -9.27 -10.32 -1.85
C THR A 53 -7.88 -9.94 -1.35
N VAL A 54 -7.09 -9.23 -2.15
CA VAL A 54 -5.76 -8.75 -1.74
C VAL A 54 -5.85 -7.83 -0.52
N LEU A 55 -6.81 -6.89 -0.49
CA LEU A 55 -7.03 -5.99 0.65
C LEU A 55 -7.33 -6.73 1.95
N LEU A 56 -8.08 -7.84 1.89
CA LEU A 56 -8.39 -8.68 3.06
C LEU A 56 -7.19 -9.54 3.49
N LEU A 57 -6.43 -10.06 2.53
CA LEU A 57 -5.25 -10.88 2.82
C LEU A 57 -4.12 -10.07 3.47
N LEU A 58 -3.97 -8.77 3.11
CA LEU A 58 -2.90 -7.92 3.61
C LEU A 58 -2.79 -7.90 5.13
N PRO A 59 -3.82 -7.50 5.91
CA PRO A 59 -3.70 -7.46 7.37
C PRO A 59 -3.48 -8.84 7.99
N ILE A 60 -4.02 -9.89 7.40
CA ILE A 60 -3.92 -11.26 7.92
C ILE A 60 -2.49 -11.79 7.80
N PHE A 61 -1.92 -11.73 6.60
CA PHE A 61 -0.62 -12.36 6.31
C PHE A 61 0.58 -11.46 6.59
N THR A 62 0.42 -10.14 6.60
CA THR A 62 1.50 -9.23 7.03
C THR A 62 1.42 -8.84 8.50
N LEU A 63 0.38 -9.28 9.24
CA LEU A 63 0.12 -8.93 10.65
C LEU A 63 0.18 -7.41 10.89
N THR A 64 -0.17 -6.62 9.89
CA THR A 64 -0.06 -5.15 9.90
C THR A 64 1.29 -4.61 10.35
N ILE A 65 2.37 -5.37 10.13
CA ILE A 65 3.72 -5.03 10.62
C ILE A 65 4.21 -3.66 10.13
N ALA A 66 3.74 -3.20 8.97
CA ALA A 66 4.07 -1.88 8.44
C ALA A 66 3.68 -0.75 9.40
N GLU A 67 2.55 -0.86 10.09
CA GLU A 67 2.13 0.11 11.11
C GLU A 67 3.03 0.04 12.36
N GLY A 68 3.46 -1.17 12.74
CA GLY A 68 4.43 -1.38 13.81
C GLY A 68 5.76 -0.69 13.47
N VAL A 69 6.29 -0.91 12.27
CA VAL A 69 7.53 -0.27 11.81
C VAL A 69 7.41 1.25 11.84
N LEU A 70 6.31 1.84 11.36
CA LEU A 70 6.05 3.27 11.46
C LEU A 70 6.13 3.76 12.91
N ARG A 71 5.40 3.11 13.82
CA ARG A 71 5.33 3.50 15.23
C ARG A 71 6.70 3.47 15.90
N TYR A 72 7.46 2.39 15.71
CA TYR A 72 8.77 2.24 16.32
C TYR A 72 9.82 3.19 15.73
N CYS A 73 9.80 3.44 14.42
CA CYS A 73 10.67 4.45 13.79
C CYS A 73 10.41 5.86 14.30
N LEU A 74 9.17 6.22 14.63
CA LEU A 74 8.84 7.52 15.22
C LEU A 74 9.38 7.68 16.66
N THR A 75 9.49 6.57 17.40
CA THR A 75 9.91 6.59 18.82
C THR A 75 11.42 6.44 18.97
N GLY A 76 12.08 5.64 18.09
CA GLY A 76 13.49 5.28 18.20
C GLY A 76 14.20 5.31 16.87
N LYS A 77 14.54 6.51 16.38
CA LYS A 77 15.17 6.71 15.06
C LYS A 77 16.54 6.02 14.90
N GLU A 78 17.26 5.82 15.99
CA GLU A 78 18.59 5.18 16.00
C GLU A 78 18.56 3.73 15.54
N HIS A 79 17.45 3.01 15.77
CA HIS A 79 17.25 1.60 15.39
C HIS A 79 16.32 1.40 14.20
N ALA A 80 16.11 2.44 13.39
CA ALA A 80 15.17 2.39 12.27
C ALA A 80 15.46 1.23 11.28
N ASN A 81 16.73 0.92 11.04
CA ASN A 81 17.13 -0.17 10.15
C ASN A 81 16.79 -1.55 10.72
N ASP A 82 16.85 -1.72 12.04
CA ASP A 82 16.50 -2.98 12.71
C ASP A 82 14.99 -3.21 12.60
N TYR A 83 14.18 -2.18 12.82
CA TYR A 83 12.72 -2.25 12.65
C TYR A 83 12.32 -2.54 11.20
N LEU A 84 13.01 -1.95 10.21
CA LEU A 84 12.80 -2.28 8.81
C LEU A 84 13.15 -3.74 8.51
N THR A 85 14.26 -4.24 9.06
CA THR A 85 14.69 -5.62 8.85
C THR A 85 13.68 -6.62 9.41
N ILE A 86 13.11 -6.35 10.58
CA ILE A 86 12.04 -7.17 11.16
C ILE A 86 10.78 -7.10 10.29
N GLY A 87 10.40 -5.89 9.85
CA GLY A 87 9.28 -5.68 8.96
C GLY A 87 9.41 -6.46 7.65
N LEU A 88 10.61 -6.42 7.03
CA LEU A 88 10.91 -7.17 5.82
C LEU A 88 10.78 -8.69 6.02
N LYS A 89 11.33 -9.24 7.11
CA LYS A 89 11.25 -10.68 7.40
C LYS A 89 9.79 -11.14 7.52
N ILE A 90 8.97 -10.43 8.29
CA ILE A 90 7.56 -10.78 8.49
C ILE A 90 6.76 -10.62 7.19
N THR A 91 6.97 -9.53 6.45
CA THR A 91 6.31 -9.31 5.16
C THR A 91 6.69 -10.39 4.15
N THR A 92 7.98 -10.75 4.06
CA THR A 92 8.44 -11.81 3.15
C THR A 92 7.84 -13.16 3.53
N LEU A 93 7.78 -13.48 4.83
CA LEU A 93 7.13 -14.71 5.29
C LEU A 93 5.65 -14.74 4.89
N GLY A 94 4.92 -13.65 5.11
CA GLY A 94 3.51 -13.53 4.68
C GLY A 94 3.34 -13.70 3.17
N CYS A 95 4.23 -13.10 2.37
CA CYS A 95 4.22 -13.25 0.91
C CYS A 95 4.48 -14.70 0.48
N LEU A 96 5.42 -15.40 1.12
CA LEU A 96 5.69 -16.81 0.85
C LEU A 96 4.48 -17.68 1.17
N VAL A 97 3.83 -17.46 2.30
CA VAL A 97 2.61 -18.19 2.67
C VAL A 97 1.51 -17.98 1.63
N VAL A 98 1.23 -16.73 1.26
CA VAL A 98 0.20 -16.44 0.23
C VAL A 98 0.56 -17.10 -1.10
N LEU A 99 1.83 -17.06 -1.52
CA LEU A 99 2.28 -17.66 -2.77
C LEU A 99 2.09 -19.19 -2.75
N VAL A 100 2.47 -19.85 -1.66
CA VAL A 100 2.32 -21.32 -1.51
C VAL A 100 0.87 -21.76 -1.51
N PHE A 101 -0.04 -20.99 -0.89
CA PHE A 101 -1.45 -21.33 -0.83
C PHE A 101 -2.27 -20.90 -2.06
N ALA A 102 -1.90 -19.82 -2.73
CA ALA A 102 -2.65 -19.30 -3.87
C ALA A 102 -2.66 -20.29 -5.06
N PHE A 103 -1.53 -20.91 -5.37
CA PHE A 103 -1.42 -21.85 -6.48
C PHE A 103 -2.34 -23.06 -6.35
N PRO A 104 -2.30 -23.83 -5.23
CA PRO A 104 -3.22 -24.95 -5.04
C PRO A 104 -4.69 -24.52 -5.06
N VAL A 105 -5.03 -23.40 -4.42
CA VAL A 105 -6.42 -22.91 -4.37
C VAL A 105 -6.96 -22.66 -5.78
N VAL A 106 -6.23 -21.91 -6.61
CA VAL A 106 -6.66 -21.62 -7.98
C VAL A 106 -6.77 -22.90 -8.80
N TYR A 107 -5.84 -23.83 -8.64
CA TYR A 107 -5.82 -25.10 -9.37
C TYR A 107 -6.97 -26.03 -8.97
N PHE A 108 -7.20 -26.26 -7.67
CA PHE A 108 -8.24 -27.18 -7.18
C PHE A 108 -9.65 -26.67 -7.43
N PHE A 109 -9.88 -25.37 -7.26
CA PHE A 109 -11.19 -24.77 -7.50
C PHE A 109 -11.45 -24.40 -8.96
N LYS A 110 -10.51 -24.70 -9.88
CA LYS A 110 -10.60 -24.39 -11.31
C LYS A 110 -11.02 -22.94 -11.57
N LEU A 111 -10.48 -22.03 -10.78
CA LEU A 111 -10.78 -20.61 -10.89
C LEU A 111 -10.21 -20.02 -12.20
N ASN A 112 -10.72 -18.86 -12.59
CA ASN A 112 -10.23 -18.13 -13.77
C ASN A 112 -8.71 -17.87 -13.64
N THR A 113 -7.98 -17.97 -14.75
CA THR A 113 -6.53 -17.76 -14.83
C THR A 113 -6.09 -16.41 -14.24
N PHE A 114 -6.95 -15.40 -14.27
CA PHE A 114 -6.67 -14.08 -13.68
C PHE A 114 -6.41 -14.11 -12.16
N TYR A 115 -6.90 -15.11 -11.43
CA TYR A 115 -6.63 -15.24 -9.99
C TYR A 115 -5.15 -15.53 -9.66
N TYR A 116 -4.34 -15.98 -10.63
CA TYR A 116 -2.89 -16.10 -10.46
C TYR A 116 -2.18 -14.75 -10.29
N PHE A 117 -2.84 -13.63 -10.59
CA PHE A 117 -2.30 -12.31 -10.30
C PHE A 117 -2.40 -11.91 -8.83
N ILE A 118 -3.25 -12.56 -8.02
CA ILE A 118 -3.42 -12.25 -6.59
C ILE A 118 -2.08 -12.23 -5.83
N PRO A 119 -1.22 -13.28 -5.88
CA PRO A 119 0.05 -13.26 -5.15
C PRO A 119 1.01 -12.18 -5.65
N ILE A 120 0.99 -11.83 -6.92
CA ILE A 120 1.86 -10.77 -7.49
C ILE A 120 1.41 -9.40 -6.97
N ILE A 121 0.10 -9.12 -7.02
CA ILE A 121 -0.47 -7.87 -6.52
C ILE A 121 -0.28 -7.77 -5.01
N PHE A 122 -0.50 -8.87 -4.27
CA PHE A 122 -0.28 -8.93 -2.82
C PHE A 122 1.17 -8.61 -2.45
N LEU A 123 2.14 -9.19 -3.15
CA LEU A 123 3.57 -8.95 -2.95
C LEU A 123 3.90 -7.47 -3.16
N THR A 124 3.50 -6.91 -4.31
CA THR A 124 3.75 -5.51 -4.64
C THR A 124 3.14 -4.57 -3.60
N GLN A 125 1.88 -4.77 -3.22
CA GLN A 125 1.20 -3.93 -2.23
C GLN A 125 1.78 -4.07 -0.82
N SER A 126 2.21 -5.29 -0.42
CA SER A 126 2.81 -5.53 0.90
C SER A 126 4.11 -4.74 1.08
N TYR A 127 5.01 -4.83 0.10
CA TYR A 127 6.28 -4.10 0.15
C TYR A 127 6.07 -2.59 0.00
N SER A 128 5.18 -2.16 -0.88
CA SER A 128 4.85 -0.73 -1.05
C SER A 128 4.35 -0.13 0.26
N ARG A 129 3.43 -0.80 0.96
CA ARG A 129 2.96 -0.36 2.28
C ARG A 129 4.08 -0.32 3.31
N LEU A 130 4.94 -1.34 3.37
CA LEU A 130 6.05 -1.39 4.33
C LEU A 130 7.01 -0.21 4.11
N PHE A 131 7.48 -0.02 2.88
CA PHE A 131 8.42 1.06 2.56
C PHE A 131 7.78 2.45 2.70
N GLY A 132 6.51 2.61 2.32
CA GLY A 132 5.77 3.85 2.51
C GLY A 132 5.64 4.24 3.99
N ARG A 133 5.36 3.26 4.88
CA ARG A 133 5.29 3.50 6.33
C ARG A 133 6.67 3.78 6.92
N PHE A 134 7.68 3.04 6.51
CA PHE A 134 9.06 3.27 6.95
C PHE A 134 9.54 4.68 6.55
N ALA A 135 9.33 5.09 5.30
CA ALA A 135 9.73 6.42 4.84
C ALA A 135 9.05 7.56 5.62
N ARG A 136 7.80 7.36 6.05
CA ARG A 136 7.11 8.29 6.97
C ARG A 136 7.73 8.29 8.36
N GLY A 137 8.13 7.13 8.87
CA GLY A 137 8.75 6.98 10.18
C GLY A 137 10.10 7.70 10.33
N ILE A 138 10.87 7.80 9.25
CA ILE A 138 12.17 8.49 9.23
C ILE A 138 12.09 9.95 8.76
N ASP A 139 10.90 10.58 8.81
CA ASP A 139 10.64 11.99 8.42
C ASP A 139 10.95 12.34 6.95
N LYS A 140 11.10 11.38 6.05
CA LYS A 140 11.23 11.64 4.61
C LYS A 140 9.87 11.87 3.94
N VAL A 141 9.05 12.71 4.57
CA VAL A 141 7.66 13.00 4.18
C VAL A 141 7.53 13.47 2.72
N ARG A 142 8.50 14.23 2.21
CA ARG A 142 8.47 14.73 0.84
C ARG A 142 8.52 13.61 -0.22
N ASN A 143 9.28 12.56 0.04
CA ASN A 143 9.38 11.42 -0.87
C ASN A 143 8.12 10.55 -0.86
N VAL A 144 7.42 10.50 0.29
CA VAL A 144 6.16 9.77 0.43
C VAL A 144 5.00 10.45 -0.32
N ALA A 145 4.97 11.79 -0.33
CA ALA A 145 3.95 12.53 -1.09
C ALA A 145 4.05 12.25 -2.60
N VAL A 146 5.27 12.16 -3.13
CA VAL A 146 5.52 11.80 -4.54
C VAL A 146 5.15 10.35 -4.83
N ALA A 147 5.53 9.42 -3.95
CA ALA A 147 5.20 8.00 -4.11
C ALA A 147 3.68 7.75 -4.06
N GLY A 148 2.94 8.45 -3.20
CA GLY A 148 1.48 8.31 -3.11
C GLY A 148 0.72 8.73 -4.37
N VAL A 149 1.29 9.62 -5.19
CA VAL A 149 0.73 9.98 -6.50
C VAL A 149 1.00 8.90 -7.54
N LEU A 150 2.11 8.16 -7.41
CA LEU A 150 2.49 7.10 -8.35
C LEU A 150 1.81 5.75 -8.07
N GLU A 151 1.28 5.56 -6.86
CA GLU A 151 0.55 4.32 -6.45
C GLU A 151 -0.94 4.34 -6.85
N THR A 152 -1.44 5.45 -7.37
CA THR A 152 -2.85 5.62 -7.78
C THR A 152 -3.05 5.31 -9.24
#